data_e09bd72b9bc67915165b232ab1346b65
#
_entry.id   e09bd72b9bc67915165b232ab1346b65
#
_cell.length_a   1.000
_cell.length_b   1.000
_cell.length_c   1.000
_cell.angle_alpha   90.00
_cell.angle_beta   90.00
_cell.angle_gamma   90.00
#
_symmetry.space_group_name_H-M   'P 1'
#
loop_
_entity.id
_entity.type
_entity.pdbx_description
1 polymer ?
#
loop_
_entity_poly.entity_id
_entity_poly.type
_entity_poly.pdbx_seq_one_letter_code
_entity_poly.pdbx_strand_id
1 'polypeptide(L)'
;MSRRALSVAAALALVALAVPAAAYAVLVTLTNPADHSAVASCPGTAAAPCTVVSRTTAEQVEVGYTSAPFKVRTAGRIVGWEVTLSSPTAAQIKYFDAHEGGASEAAIAVIRQVRGLDYRLQNEGPLVDLQPYFGRTATFPLTNSIRVTPGDVIALTIPTWVPALELQAGARTAWRASRGASHCSDVTADTAQTHPGSIDAYDCIYRTALLDFGAIEISTP
;
A
#
# COMPACT_ATOMS: atom_id res chain seq x y z
N MET A 1 -49.59 -9.86 -74.62
CA MET A 1 -49.57 -8.68 -73.73
C MET A 1 -49.08 -9.12 -72.40
N SER A 2 -47.79 -8.86 -72.18
CA SER A 2 -47.05 -9.31 -70.98
C SER A 2 -47.01 -8.16 -69.95
N ARG A 3 -47.52 -8.42 -68.77
CA ARG A 3 -47.37 -7.48 -67.62
C ARG A 3 -46.14 -7.91 -66.80
N ARG A 4 -45.09 -7.10 -66.85
CA ARG A 4 -43.93 -7.22 -65.99
C ARG A 4 -44.26 -6.61 -64.62
N ALA A 5 -44.27 -7.41 -63.58
CA ALA A 5 -44.33 -6.97 -62.20
C ALA A 5 -42.92 -6.58 -61.76
N LEU A 6 -42.71 -5.31 -61.37
CA LEU A 6 -41.51 -4.84 -60.68
C LEU A 6 -41.63 -5.18 -59.20
N SER A 7 -40.74 -6.03 -58.70
CA SER A 7 -40.58 -6.27 -57.27
C SER A 7 -39.54 -5.27 -56.72
N VAL A 8 -39.99 -4.35 -55.91
CA VAL A 8 -39.09 -3.45 -55.12
C VAL A 8 -38.73 -4.16 -53.85
N ALA A 9 -37.46 -4.60 -53.76
CA ALA A 9 -36.89 -5.11 -52.53
C ALA A 9 -36.39 -3.92 -51.66
N ALA A 10 -37.12 -3.64 -50.56
CA ALA A 10 -36.67 -2.67 -49.55
C ALA A 10 -35.63 -3.31 -48.63
N ALA A 11 -34.35 -2.93 -48.79
CA ALA A 11 -33.27 -3.30 -47.86
C ALA A 11 -33.35 -2.39 -46.61
N LEU A 12 -33.82 -2.93 -45.49
CA LEU A 12 -33.71 -2.28 -44.18
C LEU A 12 -32.26 -2.46 -43.70
N ALA A 13 -31.49 -1.38 -43.74
CA ALA A 13 -30.20 -1.31 -43.09
C ALA A 13 -30.40 -1.08 -41.58
N LEU A 14 -30.21 -2.12 -40.75
CA LEU A 14 -30.11 -2.00 -39.31
C LEU A 14 -28.77 -1.31 -38.97
N VAL A 15 -28.79 -0.02 -38.67
CA VAL A 15 -27.68 0.67 -38.05
C VAL A 15 -27.68 0.30 -36.57
N ALA A 16 -26.84 -0.66 -36.17
CA ALA A 16 -26.57 -0.94 -34.78
C ALA A 16 -25.84 0.25 -34.19
N LEU A 17 -26.52 1.10 -33.45
CA LEU A 17 -25.93 2.13 -32.60
C LEU A 17 -25.15 1.41 -31.50
N ALA A 18 -23.83 1.26 -31.66
CA ALA A 18 -22.93 0.88 -30.58
C ALA A 18 -22.91 2.02 -29.56
N VAL A 19 -23.72 1.90 -28.51
CA VAL A 19 -23.65 2.79 -27.35
C VAL A 19 -22.31 2.48 -26.68
N PRO A 20 -21.35 3.44 -26.59
CA PRO A 20 -20.13 3.20 -25.85
C PRO A 20 -20.50 2.91 -24.38
N ALA A 21 -20.12 1.77 -23.86
CA ALA A 21 -20.23 1.48 -22.46
C ALA A 21 -19.44 2.57 -21.70
N ALA A 22 -20.14 3.40 -20.92
CA ALA A 22 -19.47 4.39 -20.10
C ALA A 22 -18.62 3.63 -19.06
N ALA A 23 -17.30 3.71 -19.21
CA ALA A 23 -16.37 3.19 -18.22
C ALA A 23 -16.44 4.12 -17.00
N TYR A 24 -17.05 3.67 -15.92
CA TYR A 24 -17.10 4.41 -14.67
C TYR A 24 -15.81 4.14 -13.90
N ALA A 25 -15.04 5.21 -13.63
CA ALA A 25 -13.94 5.15 -12.68
C ALA A 25 -14.53 5.05 -11.27
N VAL A 26 -14.10 4.06 -10.50
CA VAL A 26 -14.54 3.85 -9.12
C VAL A 26 -13.39 4.19 -8.18
N LEU A 27 -13.64 5.07 -7.22
CA LEU A 27 -12.72 5.35 -6.13
C LEU A 27 -12.80 4.20 -5.12
N VAL A 28 -11.69 3.55 -4.88
CA VAL A 28 -11.56 2.46 -3.91
C VAL A 28 -10.48 2.83 -2.91
N THR A 29 -10.77 2.70 -1.62
CA THR A 29 -9.76 2.82 -0.58
C THR A 29 -9.34 1.42 -0.15
N LEU A 30 -8.07 1.09 -0.35
CA LEU A 30 -7.45 -0.12 0.16
C LEU A 30 -6.95 0.21 1.57
N THR A 31 -7.65 -0.24 2.58
CA THR A 31 -7.31 -0.07 3.99
C THR A 31 -7.28 -1.41 4.70
N ASN A 32 -6.62 -1.45 5.84
CA ASN A 32 -6.74 -2.59 6.73
C ASN A 32 -8.17 -2.72 7.27
N PRO A 33 -8.69 -3.93 7.39
CA PRO A 33 -9.90 -4.17 8.19
C PRO A 33 -9.65 -3.69 9.63
N ALA A 34 -10.62 -2.99 10.21
CA ALA A 34 -10.49 -2.49 11.58
C ALA A 34 -10.29 -3.63 12.59
N ASP A 35 -9.25 -3.53 13.41
CA ASP A 35 -9.03 -4.38 14.58
C ASP A 35 -9.17 -3.52 15.85
N HIS A 36 -10.28 -3.64 16.53
CA HIS A 36 -10.60 -2.85 17.71
C HIS A 36 -9.83 -3.25 18.98
N SER A 37 -9.01 -4.31 18.92
CA SER A 37 -8.18 -4.75 20.05
C SER A 37 -6.75 -4.24 19.98
N ALA A 38 -6.34 -3.72 18.85
CA ALA A 38 -4.99 -3.22 18.63
C ALA A 38 -4.71 -1.92 19.38
N VAL A 39 -3.46 -1.74 19.78
CA VAL A 39 -3.00 -0.57 20.53
C VAL A 39 -1.88 0.13 19.78
N ALA A 40 -1.89 1.45 19.81
CA ALA A 40 -0.86 2.26 19.18
C ALA A 40 0.54 1.89 19.71
N SER A 41 1.51 1.78 18.84
CA SER A 41 2.86 1.32 19.16
C SER A 41 3.69 2.31 19.98
N CYS A 42 3.29 3.60 19.97
CA CYS A 42 3.93 4.67 20.75
C CYS A 42 2.83 5.49 21.47
N PRO A 43 2.46 5.10 22.68
CA PRO A 43 1.29 5.69 23.36
C PRO A 43 1.53 7.09 23.95
N GLY A 44 2.63 7.76 23.63
CA GLY A 44 2.88 9.16 24.02
C GLY A 44 3.34 9.36 25.46
N THR A 45 3.70 8.31 26.18
CA THR A 45 4.24 8.40 27.54
C THR A 45 5.69 7.93 27.59
N ALA A 46 6.52 8.62 28.40
CA ALA A 46 7.94 8.29 28.50
C ALA A 46 8.22 6.91 29.13
N ALA A 47 7.30 6.41 29.94
CA ALA A 47 7.40 5.12 30.61
C ALA A 47 6.99 3.93 29.72
N ALA A 48 6.23 4.19 28.64
CA ALA A 48 5.77 3.14 27.76
C ALA A 48 6.79 2.88 26.62
N PRO A 49 6.98 1.62 26.24
CA PRO A 49 7.81 1.30 25.06
C PRO A 49 7.20 1.94 23.81
N CYS A 50 8.07 2.37 22.90
CA CYS A 50 7.67 2.86 21.58
C CYS A 50 8.32 1.94 20.55
N THR A 51 7.50 1.31 19.71
CA THR A 51 7.94 0.40 18.67
C THR A 51 7.70 1.05 17.31
N VAL A 52 8.69 1.05 16.45
CA VAL A 52 8.61 1.65 15.12
C VAL A 52 8.94 0.62 14.03
N VAL A 53 8.50 0.87 12.83
CA VAL A 53 9.01 0.20 11.63
C VAL A 53 10.13 1.05 11.07
N SER A 54 11.26 0.45 10.69
CA SER A 54 12.38 1.20 10.15
C SER A 54 13.12 0.46 9.05
N ARG A 55 13.79 1.20 8.16
CA ARG A 55 14.75 0.73 7.15
C ARG A 55 14.23 -0.46 6.33
N THR A 56 13.00 -0.36 5.82
CA THR A 56 12.36 -1.46 5.07
C THR A 56 11.27 -0.95 4.13
N THR A 57 10.97 -1.74 3.12
CA THR A 57 9.68 -1.68 2.45
C THR A 57 8.79 -2.77 3.05
N ALA A 58 7.62 -2.40 3.52
CA ALA A 58 6.76 -3.25 4.32
C ALA A 58 5.42 -3.52 3.63
N GLU A 59 4.98 -4.79 3.60
CA GLU A 59 3.66 -5.19 3.13
C GLU A 59 2.83 -5.83 4.24
N GLN A 60 1.54 -5.51 4.32
CA GLN A 60 0.60 -6.20 5.20
C GLN A 60 0.12 -7.48 4.51
N VAL A 61 0.42 -8.65 5.08
CA VAL A 61 0.12 -9.95 4.44
C VAL A 61 -1.15 -10.61 4.94
N GLU A 62 -1.56 -10.35 6.17
CA GLU A 62 -2.78 -10.92 6.76
C GLU A 62 -3.35 -9.95 7.81
N VAL A 63 -4.68 -9.78 7.82
CA VAL A 63 -5.41 -9.08 8.87
C VAL A 63 -6.67 -9.89 9.19
N GLY A 64 -6.73 -10.51 10.37
CA GLY A 64 -7.82 -11.39 10.75
C GLY A 64 -7.95 -12.55 9.76
N TYR A 65 -9.07 -12.63 9.05
CA TYR A 65 -9.31 -13.66 8.02
C TYR A 65 -9.06 -13.16 6.59
N THR A 66 -8.56 -11.93 6.42
CA THR A 66 -8.26 -11.35 5.12
C THR A 66 -6.79 -11.54 4.79
N SER A 67 -6.50 -12.34 3.78
CA SER A 67 -5.15 -12.53 3.24
C SER A 67 -4.88 -11.51 2.14
N ALA A 68 -3.64 -10.98 2.11
CA ALA A 68 -3.16 -10.02 1.14
C ALA A 68 -4.15 -8.84 0.94
N PRO A 69 -4.45 -8.06 2.00
CA PRO A 69 -5.45 -6.99 1.96
C PRO A 69 -5.10 -5.91 0.93
N PHE A 70 -3.82 -5.68 0.67
CA PHE A 70 -3.32 -4.68 -0.27
C PHE A 70 -2.98 -5.21 -1.66
N LYS A 71 -3.39 -6.44 -1.99
CA LYS A 71 -3.20 -6.98 -3.33
C LYS A 71 -4.19 -6.34 -4.31
N VAL A 72 -3.66 -5.69 -5.34
CA VAL A 72 -4.44 -5.09 -6.43
C VAL A 72 -5.17 -6.19 -7.21
N ARG A 73 -6.49 -6.04 -7.35
CA ARG A 73 -7.36 -7.01 -8.02
C ARG A 73 -7.84 -6.53 -9.39
N THR A 74 -7.90 -5.21 -9.57
CA THR A 74 -8.37 -4.55 -10.80
C THR A 74 -7.30 -3.56 -11.24
N ALA A 75 -7.15 -3.34 -12.55
CA ALA A 75 -6.24 -2.32 -13.04
C ALA A 75 -6.73 -0.92 -12.61
N GLY A 76 -5.80 -0.03 -12.28
CA GLY A 76 -6.13 1.28 -11.78
C GLY A 76 -4.94 2.19 -11.62
N ARG A 77 -5.12 3.21 -10.79
CA ARG A 77 -4.09 4.17 -10.43
C ARG A 77 -4.22 4.56 -8.96
N ILE A 78 -3.11 4.49 -8.22
CA ILE A 78 -3.04 5.07 -6.88
C ILE A 78 -2.92 6.59 -7.04
N VAL A 79 -3.83 7.32 -6.41
CA VAL A 79 -3.91 8.79 -6.48
C VAL A 79 -3.59 9.46 -5.14
N GLY A 80 -3.47 8.67 -4.09
CA GLY A 80 -3.12 9.13 -2.75
C GLY A 80 -2.91 7.95 -1.81
N TRP A 81 -2.48 8.25 -0.62
CA TRP A 81 -2.32 7.27 0.46
C TRP A 81 -2.56 7.92 1.81
N GLU A 82 -2.78 7.12 2.82
CA GLU A 82 -2.96 7.57 4.19
C GLU A 82 -2.14 6.70 5.14
N VAL A 83 -1.81 7.24 6.30
CA VAL A 83 -1.14 6.52 7.38
C VAL A 83 -1.63 7.03 8.72
N THR A 84 -1.88 6.12 9.65
CA THR A 84 -2.16 6.46 11.05
C THR A 84 -0.88 6.37 11.85
N LEU A 85 -0.54 7.45 12.51
CA LEU A 85 0.71 7.60 13.23
C LEU A 85 0.45 7.69 14.73
N SER A 86 1.19 6.90 15.50
CA SER A 86 1.25 7.01 16.96
C SER A 86 1.91 8.32 17.40
N SER A 87 1.94 8.58 18.71
CA SER A 87 2.42 9.82 19.32
C SER A 87 3.72 9.59 20.10
N PRO A 88 4.89 9.39 19.47
CA PRO A 88 6.15 9.29 20.20
C PRO A 88 6.46 10.59 20.96
N THR A 89 7.09 10.46 22.12
CA THR A 89 7.58 11.62 22.88
C THR A 89 8.78 12.28 22.20
N ALA A 90 9.07 13.54 22.53
CA ALA A 90 10.23 14.24 21.98
C ALA A 90 11.57 13.51 22.23
N ALA A 91 11.70 12.80 23.36
CA ALA A 91 12.88 11.99 23.65
C ALA A 91 12.96 10.75 22.74
N GLN A 92 11.84 10.09 22.46
CA GLN A 92 11.75 8.95 21.53
C GLN A 92 12.03 9.39 20.10
N ILE A 93 11.47 10.53 19.66
CA ILE A 93 11.77 11.12 18.35
C ILE A 93 13.26 11.33 18.19
N LYS A 94 13.89 12.03 19.15
CA LYS A 94 15.34 12.28 19.12
C LYS A 94 16.16 10.99 19.08
N TYR A 95 15.71 9.97 19.80
CA TYR A 95 16.38 8.66 19.80
C TYR A 95 16.31 8.02 18.41
N PHE A 96 15.12 7.92 17.82
CA PHE A 96 14.95 7.28 16.51
C PHE A 96 15.62 8.07 15.39
N ASP A 97 15.56 9.39 15.40
CA ASP A 97 16.26 10.24 14.42
C ASP A 97 17.79 9.97 14.45
N ALA A 98 18.34 9.76 15.63
CA ALA A 98 19.77 9.48 15.77
C ALA A 98 20.18 8.06 15.37
N HIS A 99 19.28 7.07 15.46
CA HIS A 99 19.62 5.65 15.30
C HIS A 99 19.01 5.00 14.05
N GLU A 100 17.92 5.56 13.50
CA GLU A 100 17.17 4.95 12.41
C GLU A 100 17.26 5.72 11.07
N GLY A 101 18.31 6.51 10.89
CA GLY A 101 18.64 7.11 9.60
C GLY A 101 18.12 8.53 9.38
N GLY A 102 17.63 9.22 10.41
CA GLY A 102 17.18 10.60 10.32
C GLY A 102 15.71 10.80 10.68
N ALA A 103 15.12 11.90 10.23
CA ALA A 103 13.72 12.22 10.47
C ALA A 103 12.79 11.11 9.93
N SER A 104 11.60 10.99 10.53
CA SER A 104 10.61 9.99 10.13
C SER A 104 10.09 10.25 8.73
N GLU A 105 10.35 9.33 7.80
CA GLU A 105 9.93 9.45 6.40
C GLU A 105 9.34 8.15 5.86
N ALA A 106 8.32 8.28 5.00
CA ALA A 106 7.79 7.16 4.22
C ALA A 106 7.25 7.59 2.86
N ALA A 107 7.07 6.61 1.98
CA ALA A 107 6.37 6.74 0.71
C ALA A 107 5.48 5.52 0.47
N ILE A 108 4.37 5.73 -0.25
CA ILE A 108 3.60 4.61 -0.79
C ILE A 108 4.40 3.93 -1.90
N ALA A 109 4.41 2.61 -1.93
CA ALA A 109 5.13 1.81 -2.91
C ALA A 109 4.20 0.79 -3.59
N VAL A 110 4.56 0.42 -4.80
CA VAL A 110 3.94 -0.67 -5.55
C VAL A 110 5.01 -1.72 -5.79
N ILE A 111 4.80 -2.91 -5.26
CA ILE A 111 5.71 -4.04 -5.42
C ILE A 111 5.03 -5.17 -6.17
N ARG A 112 5.81 -6.04 -6.79
CA ARG A 112 5.31 -7.22 -7.49
C ARG A 112 6.16 -8.42 -7.16
N GLN A 113 5.51 -9.50 -6.79
CA GLN A 113 6.16 -10.78 -6.56
C GLN A 113 6.85 -11.28 -7.84
N VAL A 114 8.12 -11.65 -7.73
CA VAL A 114 8.93 -12.22 -8.83
C VAL A 114 9.01 -13.74 -8.67
N ARG A 115 9.41 -14.20 -7.48
CA ARG A 115 9.54 -15.61 -7.15
C ARG A 115 9.58 -15.79 -5.63
N GLY A 116 8.86 -16.79 -5.12
CA GLY A 116 8.85 -17.08 -3.68
C GLY A 116 8.45 -15.86 -2.86
N LEU A 117 9.35 -15.34 -2.05
CA LEU A 117 9.20 -14.11 -1.27
C LEU A 117 10.03 -12.95 -1.82
N ASP A 118 10.55 -13.08 -3.03
CA ASP A 118 11.25 -11.99 -3.71
C ASP A 118 10.25 -11.07 -4.40
N TYR A 119 10.32 -9.77 -4.08
CA TYR A 119 9.46 -8.75 -4.68
C TYR A 119 10.30 -7.66 -5.35
N ARG A 120 9.82 -7.23 -6.50
CA ARG A 120 10.38 -6.10 -7.24
C ARG A 120 9.61 -4.84 -6.93
N LEU A 121 10.30 -3.75 -6.59
CA LEU A 121 9.71 -2.42 -6.56
C LEU A 121 9.36 -2.00 -7.99
N GLN A 122 8.08 -1.80 -8.27
CA GLN A 122 7.58 -1.35 -9.57
C GLN A 122 7.63 0.17 -9.67
N ASN A 123 7.16 0.84 -8.62
CA ASN A 123 7.10 2.29 -8.51
C ASN A 123 6.90 2.71 -7.06
N GLU A 124 7.20 3.99 -6.77
CA GLU A 124 6.94 4.58 -5.46
C GLU A 124 6.49 6.03 -5.60
N GLY A 125 5.81 6.55 -4.59
CA GLY A 125 5.49 7.96 -4.44
C GLY A 125 6.68 8.76 -3.91
N PRO A 126 6.55 10.08 -3.81
CA PRO A 126 7.56 10.91 -3.14
C PRO A 126 7.61 10.56 -1.65
N LEU A 127 8.82 10.62 -1.08
CA LEU A 127 9.02 10.56 0.36
C LEU A 127 8.36 11.77 1.03
N VAL A 128 7.72 11.52 2.16
CA VAL A 128 7.04 12.53 2.97
C VAL A 128 7.62 12.51 4.37
N ASP A 129 8.00 13.69 4.88
CA ASP A 129 8.31 13.89 6.31
C ASP A 129 7.02 13.72 7.13
N LEU A 130 7.02 12.75 8.02
CA LEU A 130 5.86 12.35 8.82
C LEU A 130 5.83 12.96 10.22
N GLN A 131 6.92 13.56 10.69
CA GLN A 131 6.98 14.13 12.04
C GLN A 131 5.87 15.17 12.33
N PRO A 132 5.49 16.07 11.38
CA PRO A 132 4.39 17.02 11.60
C PRO A 132 3.01 16.38 11.79
N TYR A 133 2.89 15.08 11.50
CA TYR A 133 1.61 14.35 11.49
C TYR A 133 1.48 13.33 12.62
N PHE A 134 2.43 13.25 13.54
CA PHE A 134 2.36 12.30 14.66
C PHE A 134 1.08 12.49 15.50
N GLY A 135 0.50 11.37 15.95
CA GLY A 135 -0.71 11.31 16.74
C GLY A 135 -2.01 11.42 15.93
N ARG A 136 -1.97 11.30 14.61
CA ARG A 136 -3.18 11.39 13.77
C ARG A 136 -3.05 10.55 12.50
N THR A 137 -4.18 10.31 11.86
CA THR A 137 -4.22 9.84 10.48
C THR A 137 -3.99 11.03 9.54
N ALA A 138 -3.06 10.87 8.60
CA ALA A 138 -2.74 11.87 7.60
C ALA A 138 -2.90 11.29 6.19
N THR A 139 -3.47 12.08 5.28
CA THR A 139 -3.69 11.69 3.88
C THR A 139 -2.81 12.53 2.97
N PHE A 140 -2.13 11.86 2.03
CA PHE A 140 -1.18 12.47 1.10
C PHE A 140 -1.62 12.23 -0.35
N PRO A 141 -2.13 13.25 -1.06
CA PRO A 141 -2.42 13.13 -2.48
C PRO A 141 -1.12 13.00 -3.28
N LEU A 142 -1.16 12.19 -4.34
CA LEU A 142 -0.05 12.06 -5.26
C LEU A 142 -0.19 13.06 -6.41
N THR A 143 0.84 13.88 -6.64
CA THR A 143 0.91 14.79 -7.80
C THR A 143 0.91 13.99 -9.11
N ASN A 144 1.62 12.85 -9.13
CA ASN A 144 1.63 11.91 -10.24
C ASN A 144 1.08 10.58 -9.74
N SER A 145 -0.07 10.17 -10.28
CA SER A 145 -0.67 8.89 -9.91
C SER A 145 0.16 7.71 -10.38
N ILE A 146 0.23 6.66 -9.57
CA ILE A 146 0.98 5.44 -9.86
C ILE A 146 0.06 4.41 -10.51
N ARG A 147 0.43 3.91 -11.70
CA ARG A 147 -0.32 2.84 -12.36
C ARG A 147 -0.16 1.53 -11.60
N VAL A 148 -1.27 0.81 -11.43
CA VAL A 148 -1.32 -0.52 -10.83
C VAL A 148 -2.10 -1.49 -11.71
N THR A 149 -1.73 -2.77 -11.63
CA THR A 149 -2.35 -3.86 -12.39
C THR A 149 -2.59 -5.06 -11.47
N PRO A 150 -3.52 -5.97 -11.82
CA PRO A 150 -3.77 -7.15 -11.02
C PRO A 150 -2.48 -7.92 -10.69
N GLY A 151 -2.32 -8.27 -9.42
CA GLY A 151 -1.16 -8.95 -8.89
C GLY A 151 -0.08 -8.02 -8.31
N ASP A 152 -0.16 -6.70 -8.51
CA ASP A 152 0.62 -5.75 -7.72
C ASP A 152 0.18 -5.79 -6.25
N VAL A 153 1.07 -5.41 -5.37
CA VAL A 153 0.82 -5.25 -3.94
C VAL A 153 1.22 -3.85 -3.54
N ILE A 154 0.36 -3.19 -2.79
CA ILE A 154 0.67 -1.88 -2.22
C ILE A 154 1.45 -2.11 -0.93
N ALA A 155 2.54 -1.38 -0.77
CA ALA A 155 3.47 -1.44 0.33
C ALA A 155 3.81 -0.02 0.83
N LEU A 156 4.46 0.06 1.97
CA LEU A 156 4.99 1.30 2.51
C LEU A 156 6.52 1.23 2.54
N THR A 157 7.19 2.11 1.78
CA THR A 157 8.64 2.27 1.82
C THR A 157 9.01 3.22 2.96
N ILE A 158 9.89 2.76 3.84
CA ILE A 158 10.30 3.45 5.07
C ILE A 158 11.84 3.45 5.12
N PRO A 159 12.52 4.46 4.54
CA PRO A 159 13.98 4.51 4.53
C PRO A 159 14.57 4.84 5.89
N THR A 160 13.82 5.48 6.75
CA THR A 160 14.20 5.84 8.12
C THR A 160 13.35 5.06 9.13
N TRP A 161 12.38 5.68 9.78
CA TRP A 161 11.49 5.06 10.74
C TRP A 161 10.08 5.67 10.73
N VAL A 162 9.07 4.89 11.14
CA VAL A 162 7.69 5.35 11.22
C VAL A 162 6.97 4.70 12.40
N PRO A 163 6.28 5.46 13.26
CA PRO A 163 5.47 4.93 14.37
C PRO A 163 4.05 4.59 13.90
N ALA A 164 3.94 3.74 12.85
CA ALA A 164 2.67 3.39 12.19
C ALA A 164 2.24 1.95 12.49
N LEU A 165 2.63 1.41 13.66
CA LEU A 165 2.19 0.08 14.08
C LEU A 165 1.05 0.17 15.09
N GLU A 166 0.11 -0.74 14.95
CA GLU A 166 -0.79 -1.15 16.01
C GLU A 166 -0.35 -2.53 16.51
N LEU A 167 -0.09 -2.65 17.80
CA LEU A 167 0.36 -3.87 18.46
C LEU A 167 -0.84 -4.62 19.03
N GLN A 168 -0.64 -5.90 19.36
CA GLN A 168 -1.69 -6.79 19.88
C GLN A 168 -2.86 -6.99 18.90
N ALA A 169 -2.61 -6.84 17.64
CA ALA A 169 -3.60 -6.92 16.55
C ALA A 169 -4.08 -8.36 16.24
N GLY A 170 -3.97 -9.25 17.22
CA GLY A 170 -4.42 -10.64 17.11
C GLY A 170 -3.44 -11.56 16.35
N ALA A 171 -3.58 -12.88 16.59
CA ALA A 171 -2.64 -13.90 16.09
C ALA A 171 -2.65 -14.06 14.56
N ARG A 172 -3.72 -13.59 13.89
CA ARG A 172 -3.88 -13.65 12.43
C ARG A 172 -3.61 -12.30 11.75
N THR A 173 -2.80 -11.47 12.37
CA THR A 173 -2.36 -10.20 11.78
C THR A 173 -0.85 -10.25 11.64
N ALA A 174 -0.36 -10.00 10.42
CA ALA A 174 1.06 -10.09 10.12
C ALA A 174 1.44 -9.18 8.94
N TRP A 175 2.63 -8.61 9.01
CA TRP A 175 3.26 -7.89 7.92
C TRP A 175 4.66 -8.46 7.65
N ARG A 176 5.21 -8.18 6.46
CA ARG A 176 6.55 -8.56 6.04
C ARG A 176 7.40 -7.35 5.76
N ALA A 177 8.70 -7.49 6.04
CA ALA A 177 9.73 -6.52 5.72
C ALA A 177 10.60 -7.00 4.56
N SER A 178 11.09 -6.09 3.74
CA SER A 178 12.10 -6.31 2.69
C SER A 178 13.48 -6.62 3.32
N ARG A 179 13.57 -7.76 4.01
CA ARG A 179 14.78 -8.25 4.69
C ARG A 179 14.97 -9.73 4.43
N GLY A 180 16.22 -10.14 4.19
CA GLY A 180 16.60 -11.54 4.15
C GLY A 180 16.42 -12.22 5.50
N ALA A 181 16.22 -13.55 5.52
CA ALA A 181 15.88 -14.34 6.71
C ALA A 181 16.89 -14.19 7.87
N SER A 182 18.17 -13.90 7.57
CA SER A 182 19.21 -13.67 8.58
C SER A 182 19.15 -12.32 9.28
N HIS A 183 18.37 -11.36 8.75
CA HIS A 183 18.33 -9.95 9.20
C HIS A 183 17.04 -9.56 9.91
N CYS A 184 16.17 -10.52 10.23
CA CYS A 184 14.86 -10.21 10.84
C CYS A 184 14.96 -9.55 12.22
N SER A 185 16.05 -9.75 12.95
CA SER A 185 16.33 -9.11 14.24
C SER A 185 17.34 -7.97 14.16
N ASP A 186 17.99 -7.77 13.00
CA ASP A 186 18.97 -6.69 12.78
C ASP A 186 18.43 -5.69 11.77
N VAL A 187 17.70 -4.71 12.27
CA VAL A 187 17.04 -3.66 11.46
C VAL A 187 18.05 -2.71 10.79
N THR A 188 19.32 -2.75 11.19
CA THR A 188 20.36 -1.87 10.64
C THR A 188 21.08 -2.48 9.44
N ALA A 189 20.94 -3.79 9.22
CA ALA A 189 21.64 -4.52 8.17
C ALA A 189 21.08 -4.29 6.76
N ASP A 190 19.81 -3.91 6.66
CA ASP A 190 19.10 -3.72 5.40
C ASP A 190 18.59 -2.29 5.23
N THR A 191 18.19 -1.96 4.00
CA THR A 191 17.61 -0.68 3.62
C THR A 191 16.29 -0.90 2.91
N ALA A 192 15.42 0.11 2.95
CA ALA A 192 14.18 0.09 2.17
C ALA A 192 14.48 0.06 0.66
N GLN A 193 13.60 -0.56 -0.11
CA GLN A 193 13.62 -0.44 -1.57
C GLN A 193 13.21 0.99 -1.96
N THR A 194 14.11 1.73 -2.56
CA THR A 194 13.91 3.12 -3.01
C THR A 194 14.20 3.31 -4.51
N HIS A 195 14.57 2.23 -5.20
CA HIS A 195 14.89 2.27 -6.62
C HIS A 195 13.97 1.36 -7.42
N PRO A 196 13.06 1.88 -8.26
CA PRO A 196 12.23 1.08 -9.15
C PRO A 196 13.08 0.08 -9.95
N GLY A 197 12.65 -1.19 -9.95
CA GLY A 197 13.38 -2.30 -10.54
C GLY A 197 14.22 -3.12 -9.57
N SER A 198 14.56 -2.60 -8.37
CA SER A 198 15.25 -3.40 -7.32
C SER A 198 14.40 -4.60 -6.90
N ILE A 199 15.05 -5.68 -6.51
CA ILE A 199 14.41 -6.92 -6.02
C ILE A 199 15.01 -7.22 -4.65
N ASP A 200 14.12 -7.41 -3.66
CA ASP A 200 14.51 -7.80 -2.32
C ASP A 200 13.68 -8.99 -1.82
N ALA A 201 14.26 -9.75 -0.89
CA ALA A 201 13.59 -10.82 -0.19
C ALA A 201 12.73 -10.26 0.95
N TYR A 202 11.49 -10.73 1.06
CA TYR A 202 10.55 -10.37 2.13
C TYR A 202 10.41 -11.54 3.12
N ASP A 203 11.54 -12.09 3.56
CA ASP A 203 11.56 -13.29 4.41
C ASP A 203 11.11 -13.01 5.85
N CYS A 204 11.31 -11.80 6.34
CA CYS A 204 10.97 -11.44 7.71
C CYS A 204 9.49 -11.17 7.88
N ILE A 205 8.82 -12.00 8.68
CA ILE A 205 7.40 -11.85 9.03
C ILE A 205 7.26 -11.44 10.50
N TYR A 206 6.49 -10.39 10.74
CA TYR A 206 6.17 -9.87 12.07
C TYR A 206 4.68 -10.08 12.34
N ARG A 207 4.37 -10.79 13.42
CA ARG A 207 3.01 -11.19 13.77
C ARG A 207 2.44 -10.34 14.90
N THR A 208 1.13 -10.37 15.05
CA THR A 208 0.38 -9.62 16.06
C THR A 208 0.57 -8.10 15.98
N ALA A 209 1.01 -7.62 14.84
CA ALA A 209 1.18 -6.21 14.56
C ALA A 209 0.56 -5.85 13.21
N LEU A 210 -0.19 -4.76 13.20
CA LEU A 210 -0.80 -4.16 12.03
C LEU A 210 0.05 -2.96 11.61
N LEU A 211 0.38 -2.89 10.34
CA LEU A 211 0.97 -1.69 9.75
C LEU A 211 -0.18 -0.81 9.26
N ASP A 212 -0.43 0.31 9.93
CA ASP A 212 -1.63 1.11 9.73
C ASP A 212 -1.45 2.17 8.64
N PHE A 213 -1.67 1.74 7.40
CA PHE A 213 -1.67 2.60 6.22
C PHE A 213 -2.76 2.18 5.24
N GLY A 214 -3.04 3.03 4.28
CA GLY A 214 -4.01 2.79 3.22
C GLY A 214 -3.60 3.42 1.89
N ALA A 215 -4.19 2.95 0.80
CA ALA A 215 -4.03 3.55 -0.52
C ALA A 215 -5.38 3.94 -1.11
N ILE A 216 -5.40 5.07 -1.79
CA ILE A 216 -6.57 5.59 -2.51
C ILE A 216 -6.36 5.26 -3.99
N GLU A 217 -7.18 4.36 -4.50
CA GLU A 217 -7.11 3.85 -5.87
C GLU A 217 -8.31 4.34 -6.69
N ILE A 218 -8.06 4.74 -7.92
CA ILE A 218 -9.07 4.88 -8.96
C ILE A 218 -8.97 3.66 -9.85
N SER A 219 -9.92 2.73 -9.72
CA SER A 219 -9.99 1.56 -10.61
C SER A 219 -10.65 1.95 -11.94
N THR A 220 -10.11 1.40 -13.02
CA THR A 220 -10.70 1.48 -14.36
C THR A 220 -11.17 0.09 -14.75
N PRO A 221 -12.47 -0.11 -14.97
CA PRO A 221 -13.01 -1.41 -15.39
C PRO A 221 -12.49 -1.87 -16.74
#